data_4a15c6ac59f8472448edf47db2c29f0d
#
_entry.id   4a15c6ac59f8472448edf47db2c29f0d
#
_cell.length_a   1.000
_cell.length_b   1.000
_cell.length_c   1.000
_cell.angle_alpha   90.00
_cell.angle_beta   90.00
_cell.angle_gamma   90.00
#
_symmetry.space_group_name_H-M   'P 1'
#
loop_
_entity.id
_entity.type
_entity.pdbx_description
1 polymer ?
#
loop_
_entity_poly.entity_id
_entity_poly.type
_entity_poly.pdbx_seq_one_letter_code
_entity_poly.pdbx_strand_id
1 'polypeptide(L)'
;MPAANLEKLFHDTLRDVYYAERKALQALRKHARAAQSSELKQAFETHRDETEGQIERLQQVFETIGKRASGKTCAALDGLAEEGEEIMEEYKDSPALDAGLLGAAQAIEHYEIARYGTLAAWAKQLGNAEAERLLRETLAEEEKTDKLLTDLAESTINAAAEQQAA
;
A
#
# COMPACT_ATOMS: atom_id res chain seq x y z
N MET A 1 27.75 9.68 -17.81
CA MET A 1 26.69 9.09 -16.99
C MET A 1 26.24 7.81 -17.66
N PRO A 2 25.99 6.70 -16.94
CA PRO A 2 25.37 5.54 -17.58
C PRO A 2 24.04 5.95 -18.18
N ALA A 3 23.74 5.45 -19.40
CA ALA A 3 22.48 5.71 -20.06
C ALA A 3 21.31 5.26 -19.18
N ALA A 4 20.24 6.03 -19.15
CA ALA A 4 18.99 5.63 -18.50
C ALA A 4 18.43 4.42 -19.28
N ASN A 5 18.41 3.26 -18.64
CA ASN A 5 17.94 1.99 -19.20
C ASN A 5 16.93 1.34 -18.26
N LEU A 6 16.38 0.19 -18.62
CA LEU A 6 15.38 -0.52 -17.83
C LEU A 6 15.90 -0.96 -16.46
N GLU A 7 17.18 -1.34 -16.35
CA GLU A 7 17.79 -1.72 -15.06
C GLU A 7 17.83 -0.54 -14.09
N LYS A 8 18.23 0.64 -14.60
CA LYS A 8 18.22 1.86 -13.80
C LYS A 8 16.80 2.26 -13.40
N LEU A 9 15.86 2.19 -14.33
CA LEU A 9 14.44 2.52 -14.06
C LEU A 9 13.84 1.54 -13.02
N PHE A 10 14.14 0.25 -13.15
CA PHE A 10 13.73 -0.77 -12.17
C PHE A 10 14.27 -0.43 -10.77
N HIS A 11 15.57 -0.15 -10.66
CA HIS A 11 16.19 0.20 -9.37
C HIS A 11 15.60 1.50 -8.78
N ASP A 12 15.41 2.54 -9.59
CA ASP A 12 14.84 3.81 -9.12
C ASP A 12 13.39 3.63 -8.64
N THR A 13 12.58 2.85 -9.37
CA THR A 13 11.19 2.56 -8.99
C THR A 13 11.13 1.62 -7.77
N LEU A 14 12.04 0.67 -7.66
CA LEU A 14 12.14 -0.18 -6.46
C LEU A 14 12.42 0.64 -5.20
N ARG A 15 13.28 1.66 -5.28
CA ARG A 15 13.55 2.59 -4.19
C ARG A 15 12.32 3.43 -3.82
N ASP A 16 11.57 3.85 -4.85
CA ASP A 16 10.31 4.58 -4.67
C ASP A 16 9.28 3.74 -3.93
N VAL A 17 9.09 2.47 -4.34
CA VAL A 17 8.18 1.52 -3.69
C VAL A 17 8.65 1.15 -2.28
N TYR A 18 9.94 1.01 -2.04
CA TYR A 18 10.46 0.74 -0.70
C TYR A 18 10.16 1.87 0.29
N TYR A 19 10.26 3.12 -0.16
CA TYR A 19 9.80 4.27 0.63
C TYR A 19 8.27 4.22 0.83
N ALA A 20 7.54 3.94 -0.25
CA ALA A 20 6.09 3.90 -0.26
C ALA A 20 5.54 2.89 0.76
N GLU A 21 6.07 1.67 0.80
CA GLU A 21 5.67 0.64 1.77
C GLU A 21 5.88 1.07 3.23
N ARG A 22 7.00 1.70 3.51
CA ARG A 22 7.29 2.21 4.86
C ARG A 22 6.35 3.33 5.27
N LYS A 23 5.93 4.15 4.30
CA LYS A 23 4.94 5.21 4.52
C LYS A 23 3.54 4.61 4.69
N ALA A 24 3.16 3.64 3.86
CA ALA A 24 1.90 2.90 3.97
C ALA A 24 1.76 2.20 5.34
N LEU A 25 2.84 1.58 5.84
CA LEU A 25 2.87 1.00 7.17
C LEU A 25 2.53 2.02 8.27
N GLN A 26 3.05 3.24 8.15
CA GLN A 26 2.72 4.32 9.10
C GLN A 26 1.26 4.77 8.98
N ALA A 27 0.75 4.89 7.75
CA ALA A 27 -0.66 5.21 7.49
C ALA A 27 -1.60 4.14 8.08
N LEU A 28 -1.32 2.85 7.85
CA LEU A 28 -2.10 1.73 8.39
C LEU A 28 -2.17 1.75 9.92
N ARG A 29 -1.08 2.08 10.60
CA ARG A 29 -1.07 2.24 12.06
C ARG A 29 -1.98 3.37 12.54
N LYS A 30 -2.06 4.46 11.79
CA LYS A 30 -2.96 5.57 12.09
C LYS A 30 -4.42 5.20 11.80
N HIS A 31 -4.68 4.61 10.63
CA HIS A 31 -6.01 4.15 10.23
C HIS A 31 -6.58 3.12 11.21
N ALA A 32 -5.81 2.12 11.63
CA ALA A 32 -6.23 1.13 12.62
C ALA A 32 -6.62 1.74 13.97
N ARG A 33 -5.92 2.82 14.39
CA ARG A 33 -6.26 3.54 15.64
C ARG A 33 -7.50 4.41 15.50
N ALA A 34 -7.74 4.98 14.31
CA ALA A 34 -8.85 5.88 14.05
C ALA A 34 -10.16 5.15 13.72
N ALA A 35 -10.10 3.95 13.14
CA ALA A 35 -11.26 3.17 12.74
C ALA A 35 -12.21 2.89 13.91
N GLN A 36 -13.51 3.10 13.66
CA GLN A 36 -14.59 2.89 14.62
C GLN A 36 -15.11 1.45 14.55
N SER A 37 -15.22 0.87 13.34
CA SER A 37 -15.59 -0.52 13.12
C SER A 37 -14.47 -1.48 13.55
N SER A 38 -14.82 -2.48 14.37
CA SER A 38 -13.87 -3.53 14.78
C SER A 38 -13.38 -4.38 13.62
N GLU A 39 -14.23 -4.60 12.61
CA GLU A 39 -13.89 -5.36 11.41
C GLU A 39 -12.89 -4.61 10.53
N LEU A 40 -13.12 -3.31 10.32
CA LEU A 40 -12.19 -2.46 9.56
C LEU A 40 -10.85 -2.31 10.30
N LYS A 41 -10.89 -2.11 11.61
CA LYS A 41 -9.69 -2.07 12.44
C LYS A 41 -8.88 -3.35 12.30
N GLN A 42 -9.52 -4.51 12.40
CA GLN A 42 -8.86 -5.80 12.24
C GLN A 42 -8.26 -5.97 10.84
N ALA A 43 -8.96 -5.52 9.79
CA ALA A 43 -8.43 -5.53 8.42
C ALA A 43 -7.14 -4.71 8.31
N PHE A 44 -7.12 -3.49 8.87
CA PHE A 44 -5.92 -2.65 8.87
C PHE A 44 -4.77 -3.24 9.71
N GLU A 45 -5.06 -3.85 10.84
CA GLU A 45 -4.04 -4.51 11.68
C GLU A 45 -3.43 -5.73 10.96
N THR A 46 -4.25 -6.54 10.31
CA THR A 46 -3.79 -7.70 9.53
C THR A 46 -2.91 -7.23 8.36
N HIS A 47 -3.37 -6.23 7.62
CA HIS A 47 -2.61 -5.71 6.49
C HIS A 47 -1.32 -5.00 6.91
N ARG A 48 -1.30 -4.35 8.07
CA ARG A 48 -0.07 -3.83 8.68
C ARG A 48 0.97 -4.92 8.87
N ASP A 49 0.58 -6.06 9.40
CA ASP A 49 1.50 -7.18 9.65
C ASP A 49 1.98 -7.80 8.32
N GLU A 50 1.12 -7.89 7.30
CA GLU A 50 1.50 -8.28 5.94
C GLU A 50 2.51 -7.29 5.34
N THR A 51 2.30 -5.99 5.51
CA THR A 51 3.19 -4.92 5.01
C THR A 51 4.59 -5.01 5.61
N GLU A 52 4.73 -5.39 6.87
CA GLU A 52 6.05 -5.63 7.47
C GLU A 52 6.80 -6.75 6.72
N GLY A 53 6.13 -7.85 6.38
CA GLY A 53 6.69 -8.93 5.55
C GLY A 53 7.00 -8.50 4.11
N GLN A 54 6.19 -7.63 3.53
CA GLN A 54 6.42 -7.06 2.18
C GLN A 54 7.68 -6.17 2.15
N ILE A 55 7.94 -5.39 3.19
CA ILE A 55 9.17 -4.60 3.34
C ILE A 55 10.40 -5.52 3.39
N GLU A 56 10.35 -6.61 4.15
CA GLU A 56 11.43 -7.61 4.18
C GLU A 56 11.64 -8.27 2.81
N ARG A 57 10.55 -8.57 2.11
CA ARG A 57 10.59 -9.13 0.75
C ARG A 57 11.21 -8.15 -0.25
N LEU A 58 10.93 -6.86 -0.15
CA LEU A 58 11.61 -5.83 -0.95
C LEU A 58 13.11 -5.78 -0.69
N GLN A 59 13.57 -5.97 0.55
CA GLN A 59 15.00 -6.06 0.86
C GLN A 59 15.66 -7.22 0.11
N GLN A 60 14.99 -8.37 0.04
CA GLN A 60 15.46 -9.51 -0.76
C GLN A 60 15.51 -9.17 -2.25
N VAL A 61 14.52 -8.42 -2.78
CA VAL A 61 14.56 -7.96 -4.17
C VAL A 61 15.79 -7.08 -4.44
N PHE A 62 16.15 -6.16 -3.53
CA PHE A 62 17.38 -5.39 -3.64
C PHE A 62 18.63 -6.27 -3.67
N GLU A 63 18.68 -7.34 -2.87
CA GLU A 63 19.79 -8.30 -2.87
C GLU A 63 19.95 -8.97 -4.23
N THR A 64 18.86 -9.32 -4.92
CA THR A 64 18.90 -9.95 -6.25
C THR A 64 19.61 -9.10 -7.32
N ILE A 65 19.66 -7.79 -7.13
CA ILE A 65 20.35 -6.84 -8.03
C ILE A 65 21.67 -6.30 -7.46
N GLY A 66 22.15 -6.89 -6.36
CA GLY A 66 23.40 -6.49 -5.72
C GLY A 66 23.37 -5.07 -5.14
N LYS A 67 22.22 -4.59 -4.71
CA LYS A 67 22.03 -3.25 -4.15
C LYS A 67 21.60 -3.31 -2.69
N ARG A 68 22.01 -2.30 -1.93
CA ARG A 68 21.49 -2.09 -0.58
C ARG A 68 20.08 -1.48 -0.64
N ALA A 69 19.16 -1.99 0.18
CA ALA A 69 17.84 -1.41 0.32
C ALA A 69 17.90 0.05 0.78
N SER A 70 17.33 0.93 0.01
CA SER A 70 17.26 2.37 0.30
C SER A 70 16.05 3.00 -0.36
N GLY A 71 15.38 3.90 0.33
CA GLY A 71 14.22 4.63 -0.18
C GLY A 71 14.60 5.83 -1.03
N LYS A 72 13.64 6.22 -1.87
CA LYS A 72 13.57 7.49 -2.57
C LYS A 72 12.18 8.05 -2.29
N THR A 73 12.09 9.33 -1.93
CA THR A 73 10.80 9.98 -1.65
C THR A 73 9.79 9.73 -2.77
N CYS A 74 8.63 9.21 -2.40
CA CYS A 74 7.51 8.92 -3.28
C CYS A 74 6.43 10.00 -3.09
N ALA A 75 6.38 10.95 -4.00
CA ALA A 75 5.41 12.04 -3.94
C ALA A 75 3.95 11.55 -4.03
N ALA A 76 3.71 10.46 -4.78
CA ALA A 76 2.39 9.87 -4.91
C ALA A 76 1.89 9.35 -3.55
N LEU A 77 2.72 8.58 -2.85
CA LEU A 77 2.30 8.02 -1.57
C LEU A 77 2.28 9.05 -0.44
N ASP A 78 3.16 10.02 -0.47
CA ASP A 78 3.06 11.15 0.46
C ASP A 78 1.73 11.87 0.29
N GLY A 79 1.28 12.14 -0.94
CA GLY A 79 -0.02 12.74 -1.22
C GLY A 79 -1.20 11.87 -0.79
N LEU A 80 -1.17 10.58 -1.08
CA LEU A 80 -2.22 9.64 -0.65
C LEU A 80 -2.31 9.53 0.89
N ALA A 81 -1.18 9.54 1.58
CA ALA A 81 -1.14 9.54 3.04
C ALA A 81 -1.69 10.85 3.62
N GLU A 82 -1.37 12.00 3.00
CA GLU A 82 -1.88 13.31 3.40
C GLU A 82 -3.40 13.37 3.26
N GLU A 83 -3.97 12.93 2.14
CA GLU A 83 -5.43 12.82 1.96
C GLU A 83 -6.09 11.96 3.04
N GLY A 84 -5.47 10.86 3.44
CA GLY A 84 -5.95 10.03 4.56
C GLY A 84 -5.93 10.78 5.90
N GLU A 85 -4.92 11.60 6.15
CA GLU A 85 -4.83 12.42 7.36
C GLU A 85 -5.90 13.51 7.38
N GLU A 86 -6.17 14.17 6.26
CA GLU A 86 -7.24 15.16 6.11
C GLU A 86 -8.61 14.54 6.42
N ILE A 87 -8.87 13.32 5.93
CA ILE A 87 -10.11 12.58 6.24
C ILE A 87 -10.22 12.30 7.75
N MET A 88 -9.13 11.87 8.41
CA MET A 88 -9.13 11.63 9.85
C MET A 88 -9.43 12.88 10.68
N GLU A 89 -9.00 14.06 10.21
CA GLU A 89 -9.27 15.33 10.88
C GLU A 89 -10.70 15.83 10.62
N GLU A 90 -11.10 15.87 9.34
CA GLU A 90 -12.38 16.46 8.92
C GLU A 90 -13.58 15.61 9.35
N TYR A 91 -13.47 14.29 9.30
CA TYR A 91 -14.55 13.35 9.62
C TYR A 91 -14.42 12.72 11.01
N LYS A 92 -13.58 13.29 11.88
CA LYS A 92 -13.47 12.85 13.26
C LYS A 92 -14.85 12.83 13.93
N ASP A 93 -15.13 11.71 14.60
CA ASP A 93 -16.44 11.48 15.27
C ASP A 93 -17.66 11.43 14.33
N SER A 94 -17.44 11.41 13.01
CA SER A 94 -18.49 11.24 12.00
C SER A 94 -18.75 9.76 11.72
N PRO A 95 -20.03 9.36 11.44
CA PRO A 95 -20.32 8.01 10.95
C PRO A 95 -19.68 7.71 9.58
N ALA A 96 -19.25 8.72 8.83
CA ALA A 96 -18.58 8.57 7.54
C ALA A 96 -17.06 8.35 7.66
N LEU A 97 -16.47 8.43 8.86
CA LEU A 97 -15.03 8.29 9.05
C LEU A 97 -14.50 6.97 8.48
N ASP A 98 -15.11 5.86 8.82
CA ASP A 98 -14.65 4.53 8.39
C ASP A 98 -14.73 4.35 6.87
N ALA A 99 -15.78 4.87 6.22
CA ALA A 99 -15.88 4.86 4.76
C ALA A 99 -14.75 5.69 4.11
N GLY A 100 -14.43 6.83 4.68
CA GLY A 100 -13.32 7.66 4.23
C GLY A 100 -11.96 6.98 4.41
N LEU A 101 -11.70 6.40 5.57
CA LEU A 101 -10.45 5.66 5.86
C LEU A 101 -10.27 4.45 4.93
N LEU A 102 -11.35 3.70 4.71
CA LEU A 102 -11.35 2.55 3.80
C LEU A 102 -11.03 3.00 2.37
N GLY A 103 -11.67 4.07 1.89
CA GLY A 103 -11.40 4.62 0.55
C GLY A 103 -9.98 5.12 0.40
N ALA A 104 -9.43 5.80 1.42
CA ALA A 104 -8.04 6.24 1.43
C ALA A 104 -7.06 5.06 1.41
N ALA A 105 -7.35 3.99 2.16
CA ALA A 105 -6.57 2.76 2.11
C ALA A 105 -6.59 2.11 0.73
N GLN A 106 -7.76 1.99 0.10
CA GLN A 106 -7.86 1.42 -1.27
C GLN A 106 -7.09 2.24 -2.31
N ALA A 107 -7.01 3.56 -2.18
CA ALA A 107 -6.19 4.39 -3.06
C ALA A 107 -4.69 4.01 -2.94
N ILE A 108 -4.21 3.73 -1.73
CA ILE A 108 -2.85 3.21 -1.50
C ILE A 108 -2.69 1.83 -2.13
N GLU A 109 -3.64 0.90 -1.90
CA GLU A 109 -3.59 -0.46 -2.49
C GLU A 109 -3.49 -0.40 -4.02
N HIS A 110 -4.30 0.41 -4.68
CA HIS A 110 -4.27 0.54 -6.15
C HIS A 110 -2.95 1.12 -6.66
N TYR A 111 -2.35 2.06 -5.94
CA TYR A 111 -1.00 2.52 -6.24
C TYR A 111 0.02 1.37 -6.15
N GLU A 112 -0.01 0.60 -5.08
CA GLU A 112 0.91 -0.51 -4.85
C GLU A 112 0.68 -1.65 -5.84
N ILE A 113 -0.57 -2.02 -6.13
CA ILE A 113 -0.92 -3.00 -7.18
C ILE A 113 -0.30 -2.60 -8.53
N ALA A 114 -0.46 -1.35 -8.94
CA ALA A 114 0.12 -0.85 -10.19
C ALA A 114 1.66 -0.95 -10.18
N ARG A 115 2.30 -0.57 -9.09
CA ARG A 115 3.76 -0.56 -8.97
C ARG A 115 4.36 -1.96 -8.89
N TYR A 116 3.79 -2.86 -8.09
CA TYR A 116 4.26 -4.24 -8.01
C TYR A 116 4.07 -5.00 -9.33
N GLY A 117 2.94 -4.80 -10.02
CA GLY A 117 2.71 -5.35 -11.35
C GLY A 117 3.75 -4.89 -12.37
N THR A 118 4.05 -3.59 -12.38
CA THR A 118 5.07 -2.98 -13.23
C THR A 118 6.47 -3.54 -12.92
N LEU A 119 6.87 -3.55 -11.65
CA LEU A 119 8.17 -4.08 -11.24
C LEU A 119 8.33 -5.57 -11.55
N ALA A 120 7.29 -6.37 -11.34
CA ALA A 120 7.33 -7.80 -11.67
C ALA A 120 7.51 -8.02 -13.19
N ALA A 121 6.82 -7.24 -14.02
CA ALA A 121 6.97 -7.31 -15.47
C ALA A 121 8.39 -6.91 -15.92
N TRP A 122 8.96 -5.87 -15.32
CA TRP A 122 10.32 -5.45 -15.62
C TRP A 122 11.38 -6.45 -15.13
N ALA A 123 11.18 -7.04 -13.93
CA ALA A 123 12.06 -8.10 -13.42
C ALA A 123 12.09 -9.29 -14.39
N LYS A 124 10.93 -9.71 -14.91
CA LYS A 124 10.83 -10.73 -15.95
C LYS A 124 11.59 -10.36 -17.21
N GLN A 125 11.41 -9.14 -17.71
CA GLN A 125 12.09 -8.64 -18.92
C GLN A 125 13.62 -8.60 -18.72
N LEU A 126 14.09 -8.31 -17.52
CA LEU A 126 15.50 -8.29 -17.15
C LEU A 126 16.07 -9.69 -16.86
N GLY A 127 15.26 -10.75 -16.93
CA GLY A 127 15.67 -12.12 -16.67
C GLY A 127 15.89 -12.43 -15.17
N ASN A 128 15.37 -11.59 -14.26
CA ASN A 128 15.49 -11.78 -12.80
C ASN A 128 14.25 -12.53 -12.27
N ALA A 129 14.26 -13.85 -12.41
CA ALA A 129 13.13 -14.70 -12.01
C ALA A 129 12.83 -14.66 -10.50
N GLU A 130 13.86 -14.50 -9.66
CA GLU A 130 13.66 -14.43 -8.21
C GLU A 130 13.00 -13.11 -7.80
N ALA A 131 13.43 -11.99 -8.36
CA ALA A 131 12.75 -10.71 -8.14
C ALA A 131 11.31 -10.75 -8.64
N GLU A 132 11.06 -11.32 -9.83
CA GLU A 132 9.70 -11.48 -10.35
C GLU A 132 8.83 -12.27 -9.37
N ARG A 133 9.29 -13.40 -8.85
CA ARG A 133 8.56 -14.23 -7.89
C ARG A 133 8.19 -13.46 -6.63
N LEU A 134 9.16 -12.79 -6.01
CA LEU A 134 8.97 -12.02 -4.79
C LEU A 134 7.98 -10.86 -4.98
N LEU A 135 8.08 -10.15 -6.09
CA LEU A 135 7.18 -9.03 -6.41
C LEU A 135 5.75 -9.48 -6.69
N ARG A 136 5.58 -10.63 -7.36
CA ARG A 136 4.24 -11.21 -7.60
C ARG A 136 3.58 -11.73 -6.34
N GLU A 137 4.34 -12.22 -5.39
CA GLU A 137 3.83 -12.66 -4.09
C GLU A 137 3.20 -11.47 -3.34
N THR A 138 3.89 -10.33 -3.29
CA THR A 138 3.34 -9.10 -2.72
C THR A 138 2.13 -8.59 -3.50
N LEU A 139 2.20 -8.59 -4.84
CA LEU A 139 1.07 -8.19 -5.67
C LEU A 139 -0.21 -8.96 -5.33
N ALA A 140 -0.11 -10.28 -5.14
CA ALA A 140 -1.26 -11.11 -4.79
C ALA A 140 -1.83 -10.78 -3.40
N GLU A 141 -0.99 -10.40 -2.44
CA GLU A 141 -1.41 -9.93 -1.12
C GLU A 141 -2.17 -8.61 -1.20
N GLU A 142 -1.68 -7.64 -2.01
CA GLU A 142 -2.33 -6.35 -2.22
C GLU A 142 -3.70 -6.49 -2.90
N GLU A 143 -3.79 -7.32 -3.94
CA GLU A 143 -5.06 -7.62 -4.62
C GLU A 143 -6.08 -8.26 -3.68
N LYS A 144 -5.64 -9.14 -2.79
CA LYS A 144 -6.48 -9.76 -1.77
C LYS A 144 -6.98 -8.73 -0.75
N THR A 145 -6.12 -7.83 -0.31
CA THR A 145 -6.48 -6.76 0.63
C THR A 145 -7.47 -5.79 0.01
N ASP A 146 -7.23 -5.34 -1.22
CA ASP A 146 -8.16 -4.47 -1.95
C ASP A 146 -9.55 -5.10 -2.07
N LYS A 147 -9.60 -6.38 -2.42
CA LYS A 147 -10.88 -7.11 -2.46
C LYS A 147 -11.58 -7.18 -1.10
N LEU A 148 -10.84 -7.46 -0.03
CA LEU A 148 -11.39 -7.50 1.33
C LEU A 148 -11.98 -6.14 1.72
N LEU A 149 -11.28 -5.05 1.41
CA LEU A 149 -11.77 -3.70 1.69
C LEU A 149 -13.04 -3.39 0.89
N THR A 150 -13.11 -3.79 -0.38
CA THR A 150 -14.35 -3.67 -1.18
C THR A 150 -15.50 -4.44 -0.54
N ASP A 151 -15.28 -5.68 -0.15
CA ASP A 151 -16.31 -6.52 0.48
C ASP A 151 -16.81 -5.89 1.80
N LEU A 152 -15.92 -5.31 2.62
CA LEU A 152 -16.30 -4.59 3.84
C LEU A 152 -17.08 -3.31 3.55
N ALA A 153 -16.64 -2.53 2.55
CA ALA A 153 -17.33 -1.30 2.16
C ALA A 153 -18.78 -1.55 1.76
N GLU A 154 -18.99 -2.54 0.88
CA GLU A 154 -20.30 -2.84 0.31
C GLU A 154 -21.22 -3.57 1.28
N SER A 155 -20.67 -4.38 2.21
CA SER A 155 -21.50 -5.15 3.16
C SER A 155 -21.93 -4.35 4.39
N THR A 156 -21.10 -3.49 4.94
CA THR A 156 -21.35 -2.85 6.24
C THR A 156 -20.93 -1.38 6.32
N ILE A 157 -19.75 -1.01 5.88
CA ILE A 157 -19.16 0.30 6.17
C ILE A 157 -19.93 1.44 5.49
N ASN A 158 -20.27 1.30 4.20
CA ASN A 158 -20.99 2.36 3.47
C ASN A 158 -22.39 2.60 4.01
N ALA A 159 -23.09 1.53 4.39
CA ALA A 159 -24.42 1.66 4.99
C ALA A 159 -24.38 2.34 6.37
N ALA A 160 -23.36 2.05 7.16
CA ALA A 160 -23.14 2.72 8.45
C ALA A 160 -22.81 4.21 8.29
N ALA A 161 -22.07 4.57 7.24
CA ALA A 161 -21.70 5.95 6.92
C ALA A 161 -22.91 6.85 6.53
N GLU A 162 -23.99 6.26 6.04
CA GLU A 162 -25.21 6.96 5.63
C GLU A 162 -26.10 7.34 6.83
N GLN A 163 -25.84 6.80 8.00
CA GLN A 163 -26.61 7.12 9.21
C GLN A 163 -26.34 8.56 9.63
N GLN A 164 -27.41 9.32 9.90
CA GLN A 164 -27.26 10.68 10.41
C GLN A 164 -26.66 10.65 11.82
N ALA A 165 -25.67 11.52 12.06
CA ALA A 165 -25.18 11.75 13.41
C ALA A 165 -26.36 12.20 14.29
N ALA A 166 -26.61 11.50 15.38
CA ALA A 166 -27.67 11.80 16.34
C ALA A 166 -27.39 13.09 17.10
#